data_1fc37aa29e0235cc1e9d48a61ac29c47
#
_entry.id   1fc37aa29e0235cc1e9d48a61ac29c47
#
_cell.length_a   1.000
_cell.length_b   1.000
_cell.length_c   1.000
_cell.angle_alpha   90.00
_cell.angle_beta   90.00
_cell.angle_gamma   90.00
#
_symmetry.space_group_name_H-M   'P 1'
#
loop_
_entity.id
_entity.type
_entity.pdbx_description
1 polymer ?
#
loop_
_entity_poly.entity_id
_entity_poly.type
_entity_poly.pdbx_seq_one_letter_code
_entity_poly.pdbx_strand_id
1 'polypeptide(L)'
;MRLVLLIFFTIIPLSISAENSVNSPKHHLSNGTYTNTSGIANESSLKEVLKWSWERRGKKLETFEFETKKPNYQKIYKNEDLTITWIGHESFLYQNKDINILTDPHFSERASPLSFAGPKRYMAPGMKIDDLPDIDVVTISHSHYDHLDYSTVKSLSEKFKNILFIVPLGLQKWFEGKGIYNVIELDWWDSIKVQQTVITFAPVQHWSARGIFDRNESLWGAWHFKNVFHSFLHLGDTGYTEDFKEIRKKLGPVDLAAIPIGAYEPRWIMEFSHLNPEEAVLAYFDLDATKAIGMSWGTFILTDEPVTEPPKKLDEALQRYDLSKEDFFVLAHGETYLID
;
A
#
# COMPACT_ATOMS: atom_id res chain seq x y z
N MET A 1 8.17 5.62 42.10
CA MET A 1 8.31 4.18 41.82
C MET A 1 7.25 3.86 40.76
N ARG A 2 7.60 4.04 39.49
CA ARG A 2 6.68 3.78 38.36
C ARG A 2 6.76 2.29 38.02
N LEU A 3 5.61 1.63 38.10
CA LEU A 3 5.45 0.23 37.72
C LEU A 3 5.55 0.17 36.18
N VAL A 4 6.62 -0.44 35.67
CA VAL A 4 6.75 -0.75 34.24
C VAL A 4 5.92 -2.00 34.00
N LEU A 5 4.74 -1.81 33.40
CA LEU A 5 3.90 -2.90 32.95
C LEU A 5 4.53 -3.46 31.67
N LEU A 6 5.22 -4.59 31.76
CA LEU A 6 5.66 -5.36 30.61
C LEU A 6 4.40 -6.01 29.98
N ILE A 7 3.92 -5.43 28.91
CA ILE A 7 2.85 -6.03 28.10
C ILE A 7 3.49 -7.14 27.26
N PHE A 8 3.27 -8.40 27.67
CA PHE A 8 3.60 -9.54 26.85
C PHE A 8 2.59 -9.65 25.71
N PHE A 9 3.07 -9.45 24.47
CA PHE A 9 2.30 -9.78 23.27
C PHE A 9 2.08 -11.31 23.24
N THR A 10 0.88 -11.76 23.47
CA THR A 10 0.52 -13.15 23.18
C THR A 10 0.28 -13.26 21.68
N ILE A 11 1.34 -13.61 20.95
CA ILE A 11 1.25 -14.03 19.55
C ILE A 11 0.67 -15.44 19.56
N ILE A 12 -0.58 -15.59 19.21
CA ILE A 12 -1.19 -16.90 18.95
C ILE A 12 -1.17 -17.07 17.43
N PRO A 13 -0.27 -17.88 16.86
CA PRO A 13 -0.41 -18.26 15.47
C PRO A 13 -1.67 -19.12 15.35
N LEU A 14 -2.63 -18.69 14.56
CA LEU A 14 -3.72 -19.53 14.09
C LEU A 14 -3.12 -20.52 13.07
N SER A 15 -2.53 -21.59 13.55
CA SER A 15 -2.19 -22.71 12.69
C SER A 15 -3.49 -23.44 12.32
N ILE A 16 -4.02 -23.16 11.17
CA ILE A 16 -4.94 -24.08 10.49
C ILE A 16 -4.07 -25.26 10.10
N SER A 17 -4.33 -26.42 10.71
CA SER A 17 -3.68 -27.68 10.34
C SER A 17 -4.01 -27.99 8.87
N ALA A 18 -3.08 -27.72 7.99
CA ALA A 18 -3.13 -28.19 6.62
C ALA A 18 -2.80 -29.69 6.64
N GLU A 19 -3.72 -30.49 6.16
CA GLU A 19 -3.43 -31.87 5.74
C GLU A 19 -2.29 -31.84 4.73
N ASN A 20 -1.26 -32.66 4.99
CA ASN A 20 -0.07 -32.78 4.16
C ASN A 20 -0.40 -33.25 2.75
N SER A 21 -0.51 -32.33 1.82
CA SER A 21 -0.19 -32.57 0.41
C SER A 21 0.95 -31.64 0.03
N VAL A 22 2.06 -32.23 -0.42
CA VAL A 22 3.28 -31.54 -0.87
C VAL A 22 2.98 -30.85 -2.21
N ASN A 23 2.27 -29.73 -2.18
CA ASN A 23 2.15 -28.82 -3.32
C ASN A 23 2.39 -27.40 -2.78
N SER A 24 3.57 -26.87 -3.07
CA SER A 24 3.83 -25.45 -2.87
C SER A 24 2.72 -24.61 -3.55
N PRO A 25 2.31 -23.48 -2.97
CA PRO A 25 1.35 -22.59 -3.62
C PRO A 25 1.77 -22.28 -5.06
N LYS A 26 0.81 -22.18 -5.97
CA LYS A 26 1.09 -22.02 -7.41
C LYS A 26 1.90 -20.77 -7.74
N HIS A 27 1.84 -19.77 -6.88
CA HIS A 27 2.58 -18.52 -7.05
C HIS A 27 4.05 -18.61 -6.59
N HIS A 28 4.46 -19.70 -5.93
CA HIS A 28 5.84 -19.99 -5.61
C HIS A 28 6.50 -20.74 -6.76
N LEU A 29 7.47 -20.13 -7.42
CA LEU A 29 8.20 -20.75 -8.51
C LEU A 29 9.40 -21.56 -8.01
N SER A 30 9.78 -22.59 -8.74
CA SER A 30 10.87 -23.50 -8.37
C SER A 30 12.26 -22.81 -8.29
N ASN A 31 12.41 -21.65 -8.91
CA ASN A 31 13.62 -20.84 -8.87
C ASN A 31 13.70 -19.92 -7.65
N GLY A 32 12.71 -19.96 -6.73
CA GLY A 32 12.66 -19.14 -5.53
C GLY A 32 12.06 -17.74 -5.75
N THR A 33 11.46 -17.47 -6.90
CA THR A 33 10.73 -16.23 -7.18
C THR A 33 9.21 -16.46 -7.11
N TYR A 34 8.45 -15.38 -7.20
CA TYR A 34 6.99 -15.39 -7.15
C TYR A 34 6.36 -15.00 -8.49
N THR A 35 5.11 -15.40 -8.71
CA THR A 35 4.31 -15.03 -9.88
C THR A 35 2.89 -14.65 -9.46
N ASN A 36 2.17 -13.93 -10.33
CA ASN A 36 0.77 -13.59 -10.11
C ASN A 36 -0.14 -14.84 -10.08
N THR A 37 -1.30 -14.73 -9.48
CA THR A 37 -2.31 -15.81 -9.40
C THR A 37 -2.71 -16.32 -10.77
N SER A 38 -2.77 -15.41 -11.77
CA SER A 38 -3.01 -15.71 -13.18
C SER A 38 -1.89 -16.55 -13.84
N GLY A 39 -0.70 -16.60 -13.21
CA GLY A 39 0.51 -17.15 -13.83
C GLY A 39 1.10 -16.26 -14.94
N ILE A 40 0.49 -15.11 -15.21
CA ILE A 40 0.97 -14.16 -16.22
C ILE A 40 2.05 -13.28 -15.58
N ALA A 41 3.22 -13.23 -16.21
CA ALA A 41 4.30 -12.31 -15.82
C ALA A 41 4.13 -10.98 -16.55
N ASN A 42 4.63 -9.90 -15.94
CA ASN A 42 4.78 -8.66 -16.66
C ASN A 42 5.81 -8.83 -17.80
N GLU A 43 5.35 -8.77 -19.03
CA GLU A 43 6.15 -9.01 -20.24
C GLU A 43 6.95 -7.76 -20.67
N SER A 44 6.76 -6.61 -20.01
CA SER A 44 7.53 -5.39 -20.33
C SER A 44 9.03 -5.68 -20.28
N SER A 45 9.66 -5.66 -21.44
CA SER A 45 11.10 -5.94 -21.54
C SER A 45 11.91 -4.75 -20.98
N LEU A 46 13.08 -5.04 -20.43
CA LEU A 46 14.02 -4.00 -20.01
C LEU A 46 14.31 -2.98 -21.13
N LYS A 47 14.34 -3.45 -22.38
CA LYS A 47 14.55 -2.61 -23.57
C LYS A 47 13.42 -1.59 -23.75
N GLU A 48 12.17 -2.01 -23.56
CA GLU A 48 10.99 -1.13 -23.66
C GLU A 48 10.98 -0.10 -22.55
N VAL A 49 11.25 -0.51 -21.32
CA VAL A 49 11.39 0.41 -20.18
C VAL A 49 12.51 1.43 -20.40
N LEU A 50 13.66 1.00 -20.91
CA LEU A 50 14.77 1.89 -21.24
C LEU A 50 14.42 2.85 -22.39
N LYS A 51 13.70 2.36 -23.42
CA LYS A 51 13.22 3.19 -24.54
C LYS A 51 12.25 4.27 -24.02
N TRP A 52 11.25 3.87 -23.24
CA TRP A 52 10.31 4.80 -22.61
C TRP A 52 11.02 5.82 -21.72
N SER A 53 11.93 5.37 -20.87
CA SER A 53 12.74 6.25 -20.01
C SER A 53 13.58 7.24 -20.79
N TRP A 54 14.10 6.82 -21.98
CA TRP A 54 14.84 7.70 -22.88
C TRP A 54 13.92 8.74 -23.56
N GLU A 55 12.78 8.31 -24.09
CA GLU A 55 11.80 9.19 -24.73
C GLU A 55 11.22 10.23 -23.76
N ARG A 56 11.20 9.89 -22.47
CA ARG A 56 10.76 10.77 -21.39
C ARG A 56 11.81 11.81 -21.00
N ARG A 57 13.08 11.61 -21.36
CA ARG A 57 14.16 12.55 -21.02
C ARG A 57 13.87 13.92 -21.64
N GLY A 58 13.82 14.94 -20.77
CA GLY A 58 13.54 16.31 -21.18
C GLY A 58 12.05 16.69 -21.26
N LYS A 59 11.13 15.75 -21.17
CA LYS A 59 9.72 16.07 -20.91
C LYS A 59 9.59 16.51 -19.46
N LYS A 60 9.24 17.76 -19.23
CA LYS A 60 8.84 18.25 -17.90
C LYS A 60 7.34 18.15 -17.82
N LEU A 61 6.86 17.20 -17.02
CA LEU A 61 5.47 17.26 -16.59
C LEU A 61 5.36 18.41 -15.58
N GLU A 62 4.33 19.24 -15.78
CA GLU A 62 4.05 20.35 -14.87
C GLU A 62 3.64 19.78 -13.51
N THR A 63 4.24 20.31 -12.47
CA THR A 63 3.79 20.03 -11.09
C THR A 63 2.64 20.95 -10.74
N PHE A 64 1.75 20.48 -9.90
CA PHE A 64 0.63 21.24 -9.37
C PHE A 64 0.63 21.14 -7.85
N GLU A 65 0.54 22.27 -7.17
CA GLU A 65 0.38 22.26 -5.72
C GLU A 65 -1.10 22.02 -5.39
N PHE A 66 -1.40 20.82 -4.89
CA PHE A 66 -2.73 20.48 -4.43
C PHE A 66 -2.99 21.09 -3.05
N GLU A 67 -4.25 21.30 -2.76
CA GLU A 67 -4.67 21.67 -1.41
C GLU A 67 -4.16 20.64 -0.40
N THR A 68 -3.63 21.13 0.73
CA THR A 68 -3.25 20.29 1.84
C THR A 68 -4.15 20.61 3.02
N LYS A 69 -4.51 19.61 3.81
CA LYS A 69 -5.24 19.78 5.05
C LYS A 69 -4.34 19.44 6.23
N LYS A 70 -4.54 20.15 7.32
CA LYS A 70 -3.88 19.77 8.57
C LYS A 70 -4.55 18.50 9.10
N PRO A 71 -3.77 17.49 9.50
CA PRO A 71 -4.30 16.30 10.14
C PRO A 71 -5.17 16.66 11.34
N ASN A 72 -6.22 15.90 11.56
CA ASN A 72 -7.06 16.08 12.75
C ASN A 72 -6.34 15.50 13.97
N TYR A 73 -5.34 16.23 14.48
CA TYR A 73 -4.53 15.78 15.61
C TYR A 73 -5.35 15.47 16.87
N GLN A 74 -6.49 16.15 17.07
CA GLN A 74 -7.37 15.83 18.18
C GLN A 74 -7.92 14.41 18.10
N LYS A 75 -8.34 13.97 16.92
CA LYS A 75 -8.81 12.60 16.69
C LYS A 75 -7.64 11.61 16.68
N ILE A 76 -6.56 11.94 15.99
CA ILE A 76 -5.35 11.12 15.91
C ILE A 76 -4.80 10.75 17.30
N TYR A 77 -4.71 11.70 18.22
CA TYR A 77 -4.15 11.41 19.54
C TYR A 77 -5.16 10.86 20.54
N LYS A 78 -6.46 11.04 20.32
CA LYS A 78 -7.50 10.44 21.19
C LYS A 78 -7.77 8.98 20.86
N ASN A 79 -7.64 8.60 19.59
CA ASN A 79 -7.82 7.25 19.07
C ASN A 79 -9.15 6.58 19.52
N GLU A 80 -10.23 7.35 19.56
CA GLU A 80 -11.54 6.88 19.99
C GLU A 80 -12.40 6.36 18.83
N ASP A 81 -12.16 6.91 17.63
CA ASP A 81 -12.90 6.63 16.40
C ASP A 81 -12.03 5.86 15.40
N LEU A 82 -12.66 5.18 14.44
CA LEU A 82 -11.93 4.63 13.30
C LEU A 82 -11.65 5.74 12.30
N THR A 83 -10.37 6.04 12.11
CA THR A 83 -9.92 7.12 11.22
C THR A 83 -8.86 6.65 10.24
N ILE A 84 -8.88 7.26 9.05
CA ILE A 84 -7.84 7.14 8.01
C ILE A 84 -7.30 8.54 7.72
N THR A 85 -6.00 8.73 7.88
CA THR A 85 -5.33 9.98 7.46
C THR A 85 -4.44 9.69 6.26
N TRP A 86 -4.69 10.38 5.14
CA TRP A 86 -3.83 10.23 3.96
C TRP A 86 -2.57 11.08 4.10
N ILE A 87 -1.42 10.44 4.11
CA ILE A 87 -0.12 11.11 4.23
C ILE A 87 0.41 11.52 2.85
N GLY A 88 0.03 10.77 1.81
CA GLY A 88 0.43 10.97 0.42
C GLY A 88 0.91 9.69 -0.23
N HIS A 89 0.82 9.61 -1.56
CA HIS A 89 1.07 8.40 -2.34
C HIS A 89 0.20 7.23 -1.82
N GLU A 90 0.79 6.16 -1.32
CA GLU A 90 0.08 5.02 -0.69
C GLU A 90 0.25 4.98 0.83
N SER A 91 0.78 6.05 1.40
CA SER A 91 0.98 6.15 2.83
C SER A 91 -0.28 6.62 3.53
N PHE A 92 -0.87 5.76 4.37
CA PHE A 92 -1.99 6.07 5.25
C PHE A 92 -1.67 5.77 6.71
N LEU A 93 -2.23 6.58 7.60
CA LEU A 93 -2.34 6.25 9.00
C LEU A 93 -3.75 5.74 9.26
N TYR A 94 -3.88 4.43 9.45
CA TYR A 94 -5.09 3.76 9.92
C TYR A 94 -5.08 3.72 11.43
N GLN A 95 -6.17 4.12 12.05
CA GLN A 95 -6.30 4.13 13.50
C GLN A 95 -7.68 3.63 13.92
N ASN A 96 -7.69 2.79 14.91
CA ASN A 96 -8.87 2.49 15.69
C ASN A 96 -8.49 2.55 17.18
N LYS A 97 -9.48 2.33 18.07
CA LYS A 97 -9.27 2.42 19.51
C LYS A 97 -8.05 1.64 20.04
N ASP A 98 -7.69 0.55 19.36
CA ASP A 98 -6.71 -0.41 19.89
C ASP A 98 -5.36 -0.33 19.16
N ILE A 99 -5.31 0.11 17.89
CA ILE A 99 -4.12 -0.01 17.05
C ILE A 99 -3.93 1.17 16.10
N ASN A 100 -2.67 1.56 15.88
CA ASN A 100 -2.21 2.50 14.88
C ASN A 100 -1.35 1.80 13.85
N ILE A 101 -1.78 1.77 12.58
CA ILE A 101 -1.08 1.13 11.48
C ILE A 101 -0.67 2.16 10.43
N LEU A 102 0.58 2.11 9.97
CA LEU A 102 1.02 2.83 8.78
C LEU A 102 1.14 1.89 7.60
N THR A 103 0.52 2.24 6.47
CA THR A 103 0.70 1.53 5.20
C THR A 103 1.75 2.23 4.35
N ASP A 104 2.63 1.48 3.71
CA ASP A 104 3.64 1.94 2.75
C ASP A 104 4.25 3.31 3.10
N PRO A 105 4.77 3.52 4.32
CA PRO A 105 5.18 4.84 4.76
C PRO A 105 6.39 5.35 3.99
N HIS A 106 6.18 6.47 3.30
CA HIS A 106 7.21 7.14 2.51
C HIS A 106 7.30 8.62 2.87
N PHE A 107 8.33 9.01 3.62
CA PHE A 107 8.55 10.39 4.06
C PHE A 107 9.76 11.05 3.40
N SER A 108 10.60 10.28 2.68
CA SER A 108 11.77 10.81 1.97
C SER A 108 11.38 11.71 0.80
N GLU A 109 12.32 12.57 0.38
CA GLU A 109 12.13 13.44 -0.78
C GLU A 109 12.06 12.68 -2.11
N ARG A 110 12.60 11.45 -2.18
CA ARG A 110 12.72 10.70 -3.44
C ARG A 110 12.32 9.24 -3.27
N ALA A 111 11.58 8.75 -4.23
CA ALA A 111 11.33 7.33 -4.43
C ALA A 111 12.55 6.72 -5.16
N SER A 112 13.66 6.53 -4.42
CA SER A 112 14.94 6.13 -5.03
C SER A 112 15.92 5.61 -3.99
N PRO A 113 16.83 4.70 -4.38
CA PRO A 113 17.97 4.32 -3.53
C PRO A 113 18.99 5.45 -3.33
N LEU A 114 18.93 6.50 -4.16
CA LEU A 114 19.85 7.62 -4.16
C LEU A 114 19.15 8.90 -3.71
N SER A 115 19.70 9.58 -2.72
CA SER A 115 19.14 10.83 -2.18
C SER A 115 19.16 12.01 -3.18
N PHE A 116 20.01 11.94 -4.19
CA PHE A 116 20.23 13.01 -5.18
C PHE A 116 19.63 12.74 -6.57
N ALA A 117 19.18 11.52 -6.85
CA ALA A 117 18.64 11.10 -8.15
C ALA A 117 17.36 10.27 -8.01
N GLY A 118 16.58 10.17 -9.08
CA GLY A 118 15.31 9.46 -9.12
C GLY A 118 14.10 10.37 -8.87
N PRO A 119 12.88 9.84 -8.91
CA PRO A 119 11.65 10.60 -8.77
C PRO A 119 11.62 11.41 -7.47
N LYS A 120 11.47 12.73 -7.59
CA LYS A 120 11.34 13.63 -6.44
C LYS A 120 9.86 13.90 -6.16
N ARG A 121 9.48 13.85 -4.87
CA ARG A 121 8.13 14.28 -4.52
C ARG A 121 7.95 15.79 -4.78
N TYR A 122 6.79 16.15 -5.25
CA TYR A 122 6.41 17.56 -5.44
C TYR A 122 5.38 18.03 -4.41
N MET A 123 4.72 17.10 -3.70
CA MET A 123 3.90 17.42 -2.53
C MET A 123 4.59 16.89 -1.26
N ALA A 124 4.66 17.70 -0.23
CA ALA A 124 5.17 17.25 1.07
C ALA A 124 4.23 16.18 1.67
N PRO A 125 4.76 15.29 2.54
CA PRO A 125 3.90 14.42 3.32
C PRO A 125 2.88 15.23 4.13
N GLY A 126 1.63 14.76 4.18
CA GLY A 126 0.54 15.43 4.88
C GLY A 126 0.73 15.56 6.39
N MET A 127 1.66 14.79 6.96
CA MET A 127 2.15 14.94 8.33
C MET A 127 3.63 14.55 8.42
N LYS A 128 4.30 14.96 9.49
CA LYS A 128 5.70 14.62 9.73
C LYS A 128 5.82 13.35 10.57
N ILE A 129 6.95 12.66 10.49
CA ILE A 129 7.26 11.51 11.38
C ILE A 129 7.18 11.92 12.84
N ASP A 130 7.61 13.13 13.19
CA ASP A 130 7.60 13.62 14.57
C ASP A 130 6.18 13.81 15.13
N ASP A 131 5.22 14.08 14.24
CA ASP A 131 3.80 14.30 14.59
C ASP A 131 2.98 12.98 14.58
N LEU A 132 3.60 11.84 14.29
CA LEU A 132 2.93 10.54 14.36
C LEU A 132 2.64 10.15 15.82
N PRO A 133 1.46 9.57 16.10
CA PRO A 133 1.19 8.90 17.38
C PRO A 133 2.11 7.70 17.55
N ASP A 134 2.02 7.00 18.66
CA ASP A 134 2.70 5.71 18.83
C ASP A 134 2.19 4.74 17.75
N ILE A 135 3.08 4.23 16.93
CA ILE A 135 2.76 3.30 15.83
C ILE A 135 3.02 1.88 16.29
N ASP A 136 1.99 1.05 16.19
CA ASP A 136 2.07 -0.38 16.56
C ASP A 136 2.59 -1.21 15.39
N VAL A 137 2.09 -0.95 14.17
CA VAL A 137 2.36 -1.77 12.98
C VAL A 137 2.70 -0.87 11.79
N VAL A 138 3.64 -1.34 10.99
CA VAL A 138 3.86 -0.87 9.61
C VAL A 138 3.63 -2.03 8.67
N THR A 139 2.82 -1.83 7.63
CA THR A 139 2.68 -2.79 6.54
C THR A 139 3.33 -2.26 5.28
N ILE A 140 3.98 -3.13 4.51
CA ILE A 140 4.59 -2.85 3.21
C ILE A 140 3.90 -3.73 2.16
N SER A 141 3.34 -3.13 1.12
CA SER A 141 2.66 -3.87 0.05
C SER A 141 3.64 -4.64 -0.84
N HIS A 142 4.77 -4.03 -1.19
CA HIS A 142 5.82 -4.62 -2.01
C HIS A 142 7.13 -3.86 -1.92
N SER A 143 8.17 -4.32 -2.63
CA SER A 143 9.53 -3.85 -2.43
C SER A 143 9.93 -2.60 -3.22
N HIS A 144 9.11 -2.02 -4.09
CA HIS A 144 9.48 -0.84 -4.87
C HIS A 144 9.85 0.36 -3.99
N TYR A 145 10.64 1.29 -4.55
CA TYR A 145 11.24 2.37 -3.75
C TYR A 145 10.25 3.43 -3.27
N ASP A 146 9.11 3.56 -3.90
CA ASP A 146 8.02 4.46 -3.53
C ASP A 146 7.09 3.88 -2.47
N HIS A 147 7.22 2.58 -2.14
CA HIS A 147 6.49 1.88 -1.07
C HIS A 147 7.40 1.49 0.10
N LEU A 148 8.57 0.94 -0.17
CA LEU A 148 9.56 0.58 0.85
C LEU A 148 10.69 1.62 0.89
N ASP A 149 10.49 2.69 1.65
CA ASP A 149 11.48 3.74 1.88
C ASP A 149 12.39 3.40 3.06
N TYR A 150 13.65 3.09 2.78
CA TYR A 150 14.63 2.73 3.81
C TYR A 150 14.79 3.79 4.89
N SER A 151 14.88 5.06 4.50
CA SER A 151 15.08 6.15 5.47
C SER A 151 13.89 6.27 6.42
N THR A 152 12.68 6.08 5.90
CA THR A 152 11.46 6.10 6.69
C THR A 152 11.38 4.92 7.64
N VAL A 153 11.54 3.68 7.17
CA VAL A 153 11.42 2.50 8.05
C VAL A 153 12.51 2.51 9.12
N LYS A 154 13.71 3.00 8.80
CA LYS A 154 14.78 3.19 9.79
C LYS A 154 14.38 4.21 10.86
N SER A 155 13.91 5.38 10.46
CA SER A 155 13.48 6.44 11.39
C SER A 155 12.33 5.97 12.28
N LEU A 156 11.35 5.23 11.73
CA LEU A 156 10.25 4.67 12.49
C LEU A 156 10.73 3.62 13.50
N SER A 157 11.66 2.73 13.12
CA SER A 157 12.22 1.72 14.04
C SER A 157 13.06 2.32 15.15
N GLU A 158 13.70 3.47 14.90
CA GLU A 158 14.45 4.21 15.90
C GLU A 158 13.51 4.97 16.87
N LYS A 159 12.41 5.53 16.34
CA LYS A 159 11.44 6.30 17.13
C LYS A 159 10.53 5.39 18.00
N PHE A 160 10.00 4.34 17.41
CA PHE A 160 9.03 3.42 18.02
C PHE A 160 9.66 2.07 18.30
N LYS A 161 10.14 1.84 19.52
CA LYS A 161 10.94 0.64 19.87
C LYS A 161 10.20 -0.68 19.76
N ASN A 162 8.88 -0.67 19.85
CA ASN A 162 8.04 -1.88 19.79
C ASN A 162 7.28 -2.02 18.46
N ILE A 163 7.57 -1.15 17.48
CA ILE A 163 6.91 -1.19 16.17
C ILE A 163 7.12 -2.55 15.50
N LEU A 164 6.05 -3.14 15.00
CA LEU A 164 6.06 -4.39 14.25
C LEU A 164 5.98 -4.10 12.75
N PHE A 165 6.91 -4.60 11.96
CA PHE A 165 6.83 -4.57 10.50
C PHE A 165 6.19 -5.88 10.01
N ILE A 166 5.09 -5.78 9.27
CA ILE A 166 4.45 -6.93 8.62
C ILE A 166 4.64 -6.73 7.12
N VAL A 167 5.31 -7.66 6.49
CA VAL A 167 5.83 -7.50 5.14
C VAL A 167 5.55 -8.75 4.28
N PRO A 168 5.59 -8.65 2.95
CA PRO A 168 5.52 -9.81 2.07
C PRO A 168 6.69 -10.77 2.25
N LEU A 169 6.47 -12.05 1.95
CA LEU A 169 7.54 -13.05 1.87
C LEU A 169 8.72 -12.55 1.03
N GLY A 170 9.94 -12.83 1.49
CA GLY A 170 11.21 -12.45 0.85
C GLY A 170 11.78 -11.12 1.34
N LEU A 171 11.07 -10.35 2.17
CA LEU A 171 11.55 -9.05 2.66
C LEU A 171 12.22 -9.08 4.02
N GLN A 172 11.98 -10.08 4.87
CA GLN A 172 12.55 -10.16 6.21
C GLN A 172 14.09 -10.00 6.20
N LYS A 173 14.77 -10.71 5.32
CA LYS A 173 16.24 -10.61 5.17
C LYS A 173 16.72 -9.20 4.84
N TRP A 174 15.92 -8.45 4.06
CA TRP A 174 16.25 -7.07 3.76
C TRP A 174 16.17 -6.19 5.00
N PHE A 175 15.13 -6.34 5.82
CA PHE A 175 14.97 -5.63 7.10
C PHE A 175 16.06 -5.99 8.11
N GLU A 176 16.33 -7.29 8.29
CA GLU A 176 17.39 -7.79 9.17
C GLU A 176 18.78 -7.26 8.75
N GLY A 177 19.05 -7.21 7.44
CA GLY A 177 20.26 -6.60 6.88
C GLY A 177 20.38 -5.09 7.14
N LYS A 178 19.30 -4.43 7.59
CA LYS A 178 19.26 -3.02 8.01
C LYS A 178 19.21 -2.85 9.53
N GLY A 179 19.31 -3.95 10.28
CA GLY A 179 19.25 -3.95 11.75
C GLY A 179 17.86 -3.84 12.33
N ILE A 180 16.83 -4.13 11.55
CA ILE A 180 15.42 -4.12 11.96
C ILE A 180 14.95 -5.57 12.07
N TYR A 181 14.69 -6.03 13.29
CA TYR A 181 14.44 -7.46 13.58
C TYR A 181 13.01 -7.77 13.99
N ASN A 182 12.20 -6.76 14.37
CA ASN A 182 10.79 -6.98 14.70
C ASN A 182 9.96 -6.99 13.43
N VAL A 183 10.11 -8.05 12.63
CA VAL A 183 9.54 -8.22 11.29
C VAL A 183 8.87 -9.58 11.20
N ILE A 184 7.68 -9.62 10.59
CA ILE A 184 6.94 -10.84 10.27
C ILE A 184 6.63 -10.82 8.78
N GLU A 185 6.93 -11.92 8.10
CA GLU A 185 6.54 -12.12 6.70
C GLU A 185 5.21 -12.87 6.61
N LEU A 186 4.36 -12.47 5.67
CA LEU A 186 3.14 -13.19 5.33
C LEU A 186 3.14 -13.59 3.85
N ASP A 187 2.62 -14.78 3.59
CA ASP A 187 2.23 -15.23 2.26
C ASP A 187 0.80 -14.79 1.95
N TRP A 188 0.36 -14.88 0.69
CA TRP A 188 -1.02 -14.61 0.34
C TRP A 188 -1.99 -15.50 1.11
N TRP A 189 -3.00 -14.86 1.68
CA TRP A 189 -4.03 -15.43 2.54
C TRP A 189 -3.57 -15.76 3.97
N ASP A 190 -2.29 -15.52 4.29
CA ASP A 190 -1.87 -15.55 5.68
C ASP A 190 -2.47 -14.37 6.44
N SER A 191 -2.71 -14.61 7.71
CA SER A 191 -3.28 -13.61 8.61
C SER A 191 -2.58 -13.65 9.96
N ILE A 192 -2.44 -12.47 10.56
CA ILE A 192 -1.98 -12.32 11.93
C ILE A 192 -2.96 -11.42 12.70
N LYS A 193 -3.20 -11.77 13.95
CA LYS A 193 -3.98 -10.92 14.84
C LYS A 193 -3.03 -10.07 15.69
N VAL A 194 -3.16 -8.75 15.57
CA VAL A 194 -2.47 -7.79 16.43
C VAL A 194 -3.54 -7.05 17.21
N GLN A 195 -3.51 -7.15 18.52
CA GLN A 195 -4.55 -6.63 19.42
C GLN A 195 -5.94 -7.17 19.02
N GLN A 196 -6.89 -6.31 18.61
CA GLN A 196 -8.23 -6.73 18.16
C GLN A 196 -8.38 -6.73 16.64
N THR A 197 -7.32 -6.38 15.91
CA THR A 197 -7.33 -6.29 14.44
C THR A 197 -6.68 -7.54 13.82
N VAL A 198 -7.37 -8.17 12.88
CA VAL A 198 -6.84 -9.22 12.02
C VAL A 198 -6.27 -8.54 10.76
N ILE A 199 -5.01 -8.78 10.49
CA ILE A 199 -4.28 -8.26 9.33
C ILE A 199 -4.06 -9.44 8.38
N THR A 200 -4.63 -9.38 7.19
CA THR A 200 -4.53 -10.43 6.16
C THR A 200 -3.80 -9.89 4.94
N PHE A 201 -2.87 -10.67 4.40
CA PHE A 201 -2.21 -10.36 3.14
C PHE A 201 -2.95 -11.05 1.99
N ALA A 202 -3.30 -10.31 0.93
CA ALA A 202 -4.10 -10.80 -0.18
C ALA A 202 -3.40 -10.57 -1.53
N PRO A 203 -3.64 -11.44 -2.55
CA PRO A 203 -3.04 -11.29 -3.87
C PRO A 203 -3.59 -10.08 -4.61
N VAL A 204 -2.72 -9.46 -5.41
CA VAL A 204 -3.04 -8.49 -6.45
C VAL A 204 -2.10 -8.71 -7.64
N GLN A 205 -2.38 -8.08 -8.79
CA GLN A 205 -1.56 -8.23 -9.98
C GLN A 205 -0.47 -7.16 -10.05
N HIS A 206 0.74 -7.53 -9.63
CA HIS A 206 1.88 -6.62 -9.66
C HIS A 206 3.20 -7.39 -9.83
N TRP A 207 4.30 -6.81 -9.36
CA TRP A 207 5.64 -7.39 -9.34
C TRP A 207 6.50 -6.68 -8.30
N SER A 208 7.70 -7.21 -8.05
CA SER A 208 8.64 -6.61 -7.09
C SER A 208 10.06 -6.57 -7.63
N ALA A 209 10.81 -5.55 -7.26
CA ALA A 209 12.25 -5.44 -7.42
C ALA A 209 12.81 -4.21 -6.69
N ARG A 210 14.06 -4.28 -6.25
CA ARG A 210 14.85 -3.13 -5.77
C ARG A 210 16.18 -2.99 -6.50
N GLY A 211 16.64 -4.03 -7.16
CA GLY A 211 17.86 -4.09 -7.95
C GLY A 211 17.58 -4.58 -9.36
N ILE A 212 18.64 -4.96 -10.05
CA ILE A 212 18.56 -5.49 -11.42
C ILE A 212 18.47 -7.02 -11.46
N PHE A 213 18.70 -7.70 -10.32
CA PHE A 213 18.78 -9.17 -10.25
C PHE A 213 17.76 -9.78 -9.29
N ASP A 214 16.99 -8.98 -8.54
CA ASP A 214 16.08 -9.42 -7.49
C ASP A 214 14.59 -9.36 -7.89
N ARG A 215 14.32 -9.36 -9.21
CA ARG A 215 12.95 -9.32 -9.72
C ARG A 215 12.14 -10.49 -9.19
N ASN A 216 11.01 -10.17 -8.53
CA ASN A 216 10.08 -11.13 -7.95
C ASN A 216 10.70 -12.07 -6.89
N GLU A 217 11.83 -11.71 -6.27
CA GLU A 217 12.39 -12.41 -5.12
C GLU A 217 11.65 -12.11 -3.81
N SER A 218 10.81 -11.09 -3.79
CA SER A 218 9.82 -10.83 -2.75
C SER A 218 8.42 -10.80 -3.32
N LEU A 219 7.43 -11.15 -2.50
CA LEU A 219 6.03 -11.14 -2.88
C LEU A 219 5.47 -9.70 -2.88
N TRP A 220 4.27 -9.50 -3.37
CA TRP A 220 3.51 -8.24 -3.40
C TRP A 220 2.05 -8.52 -3.08
N GLY A 221 1.29 -7.53 -2.62
CA GLY A 221 -0.12 -7.76 -2.32
C GLY A 221 -0.81 -6.61 -1.59
N ALA A 222 -2.09 -6.84 -1.35
CA ALA A 222 -2.97 -5.97 -0.59
C ALA A 222 -2.98 -6.32 0.90
N TRP A 223 -3.24 -5.32 1.73
CA TRP A 223 -3.42 -5.48 3.17
C TRP A 223 -4.86 -5.25 3.57
N HIS A 224 -5.48 -6.24 4.17
CA HIS A 224 -6.82 -6.16 4.73
C HIS A 224 -6.76 -6.11 6.26
N PHE A 225 -7.26 -5.03 6.83
CA PHE A 225 -7.38 -4.84 8.29
C PHE A 225 -8.83 -5.00 8.69
N LYS A 226 -9.12 -5.95 9.57
CA LYS A 226 -10.48 -6.22 10.04
C LYS A 226 -10.56 -6.32 11.55
N ASN A 227 -11.45 -5.53 12.13
CA ASN A 227 -11.88 -5.69 13.52
C ASN A 227 -13.34 -6.14 13.57
N VAL A 228 -13.96 -6.10 14.74
CA VAL A 228 -15.37 -6.54 14.92
C VAL A 228 -16.35 -5.63 14.20
N PHE A 229 -16.01 -4.36 13.98
CA PHE A 229 -16.93 -3.33 13.49
C PHE A 229 -16.66 -2.98 12.02
N HIS A 230 -15.42 -2.90 11.63
CA HIS A 230 -15.01 -2.34 10.35
C HIS A 230 -13.89 -3.12 9.68
N SER A 231 -13.82 -2.95 8.36
CA SER A 231 -12.75 -3.45 7.50
C SER A 231 -12.17 -2.34 6.63
N PHE A 232 -10.85 -2.32 6.50
CA PHE A 232 -10.12 -1.46 5.57
C PHE A 232 -9.22 -2.30 4.68
N LEU A 233 -9.25 -2.05 3.38
CA LEU A 233 -8.40 -2.72 2.40
C LEU A 233 -7.48 -1.69 1.73
N HIS A 234 -6.18 -1.87 1.88
CA HIS A 234 -5.14 -1.13 1.15
C HIS A 234 -4.62 -2.01 0.03
N LEU A 235 -4.93 -1.67 -1.23
CA LEU A 235 -4.60 -2.53 -2.37
C LEU A 235 -3.10 -2.58 -2.69
N GLY A 236 -2.33 -1.54 -2.35
CA GLY A 236 -1.00 -1.37 -2.94
C GLY A 236 -1.10 -1.13 -4.44
N ASP A 237 0.00 -1.25 -5.16
CA ASP A 237 0.01 -1.19 -6.61
C ASP A 237 -0.57 -2.45 -7.23
N THR A 238 -1.43 -2.29 -8.23
CA THR A 238 -2.05 -3.40 -8.94
C THR A 238 -2.56 -3.01 -10.32
N GLY A 239 -2.46 -3.91 -11.30
CA GLY A 239 -3.30 -3.91 -12.48
C GLY A 239 -4.68 -4.50 -12.20
N TYR A 240 -5.60 -4.41 -13.17
CA TYR A 240 -6.93 -5.02 -13.02
C TYR A 240 -6.84 -6.55 -13.05
N THR A 241 -7.48 -7.21 -12.06
CA THR A 241 -7.34 -8.64 -11.86
C THR A 241 -8.61 -9.27 -11.26
N GLU A 242 -8.85 -10.55 -11.57
CA GLU A 242 -9.89 -11.36 -10.94
C GLU A 242 -9.65 -11.60 -9.43
N ASP A 243 -8.46 -11.29 -8.93
CA ASP A 243 -8.16 -11.40 -7.50
C ASP A 243 -9.07 -10.53 -6.64
N PHE A 244 -9.60 -9.42 -7.16
CA PHE A 244 -10.55 -8.57 -6.42
C PHE A 244 -11.83 -9.34 -6.04
N LYS A 245 -12.36 -10.16 -6.95
CA LYS A 245 -13.51 -11.03 -6.68
C LYS A 245 -13.17 -12.15 -5.68
N GLU A 246 -11.96 -12.69 -5.74
CA GLU A 246 -11.51 -13.69 -4.76
C GLU A 246 -11.28 -13.06 -3.37
N ILE A 247 -10.78 -11.82 -3.29
CA ILE A 247 -10.70 -11.04 -2.05
C ILE A 247 -12.10 -10.88 -1.48
N ARG A 248 -13.07 -10.39 -2.27
CA ARG A 248 -14.47 -10.26 -1.86
C ARG A 248 -15.06 -11.56 -1.34
N LYS A 249 -14.83 -12.64 -2.05
CA LYS A 249 -15.33 -13.98 -1.70
C LYS A 249 -14.75 -14.52 -0.39
N LYS A 250 -13.46 -14.31 -0.13
CA LYS A 250 -12.77 -14.86 1.05
C LYS A 250 -12.88 -13.96 2.28
N LEU A 251 -12.80 -12.66 2.11
CA LEU A 251 -12.74 -11.70 3.21
C LEU A 251 -14.08 -11.01 3.50
N GLY A 252 -15.04 -11.11 2.58
CA GLY A 252 -16.33 -10.44 2.64
C GLY A 252 -16.29 -9.05 2.01
N PRO A 253 -17.39 -8.27 2.11
CA PRO A 253 -17.42 -6.89 1.63
C PRO A 253 -16.45 -6.04 2.45
N VAL A 254 -15.98 -4.96 1.83
CA VAL A 254 -15.01 -4.04 2.44
C VAL A 254 -15.73 -2.72 2.76
N ASP A 255 -15.62 -2.24 4.00
CA ASP A 255 -16.25 -0.98 4.39
C ASP A 255 -15.55 0.21 3.71
N LEU A 256 -14.22 0.19 3.66
CA LEU A 256 -13.42 1.21 2.98
C LEU A 256 -12.22 0.58 2.26
N ALA A 257 -12.07 0.87 0.97
CA ALA A 257 -10.91 0.46 0.18
C ALA A 257 -10.04 1.66 -0.24
N ALA A 258 -8.72 1.57 -0.07
CA ALA A 258 -7.77 2.48 -0.72
C ALA A 258 -7.34 1.85 -2.05
N ILE A 259 -7.71 2.48 -3.16
CA ILE A 259 -7.56 1.96 -4.53
C ILE A 259 -6.66 2.90 -5.32
N PRO A 260 -5.58 2.43 -5.97
CA PRO A 260 -4.72 3.28 -6.78
C PRO A 260 -5.45 3.81 -8.02
N ILE A 261 -5.26 5.10 -8.32
CA ILE A 261 -5.85 5.79 -9.47
C ILE A 261 -4.80 6.52 -10.32
N GLY A 262 -3.52 6.41 -9.99
CA GLY A 262 -2.39 7.04 -10.68
C GLY A 262 -1.39 6.04 -11.19
N ALA A 263 -0.32 6.54 -11.81
CA ALA A 263 0.76 5.75 -12.38
C ALA A 263 0.31 4.84 -13.56
N TYR A 264 -0.64 5.27 -14.39
CA TYR A 264 -1.26 4.41 -15.42
C TYR A 264 -0.79 4.69 -16.87
N GLU A 265 -0.07 5.77 -17.16
CA GLU A 265 0.40 6.07 -18.51
C GLU A 265 1.93 5.89 -18.69
N PRO A 266 2.37 5.36 -19.83
CA PRO A 266 1.58 4.90 -20.98
C PRO A 266 1.00 3.50 -20.74
N ARG A 267 -0.25 3.28 -21.15
CA ARG A 267 -0.97 2.01 -20.91
C ARG A 267 -0.21 0.76 -21.39
N TRP A 268 0.46 0.82 -22.54
CA TRP A 268 1.19 -0.33 -23.11
C TRP A 268 2.30 -0.90 -22.19
N ILE A 269 2.70 -0.17 -21.16
CA ILE A 269 3.70 -0.60 -20.15
C ILE A 269 3.06 -0.73 -18.76
N MET A 270 2.08 0.15 -18.43
CA MET A 270 1.54 0.28 -17.08
C MET A 270 0.30 -0.57 -16.83
N GLU A 271 -0.47 -0.91 -17.88
CA GLU A 271 -1.75 -1.63 -17.77
C GLU A 271 -1.67 -2.92 -16.95
N PHE A 272 -0.58 -3.66 -17.09
CA PHE A 272 -0.37 -4.88 -16.34
C PHE A 272 -0.28 -4.66 -14.83
N SER A 273 0.31 -3.56 -14.40
CA SER A 273 0.74 -3.32 -13.01
C SER A 273 0.00 -2.19 -12.30
N HIS A 274 -0.75 -1.37 -13.05
CA HIS A 274 -1.40 -0.17 -12.52
C HIS A 274 -2.78 0.03 -13.12
N LEU A 275 -3.76 0.24 -12.24
CA LEU A 275 -5.12 0.62 -12.61
C LEU A 275 -5.13 2.05 -13.17
N ASN A 276 -5.91 2.26 -14.22
CA ASN A 276 -6.39 3.60 -14.54
C ASN A 276 -7.65 3.92 -13.69
N PRO A 277 -8.12 5.17 -13.63
CA PRO A 277 -9.27 5.54 -12.80
C PRO A 277 -10.58 4.79 -13.15
N GLU A 278 -10.78 4.39 -14.40
CA GLU A 278 -11.94 3.59 -14.80
C GLU A 278 -11.86 2.16 -14.27
N GLU A 279 -10.70 1.53 -14.41
CA GLU A 279 -10.42 0.21 -13.83
C GLU A 279 -10.48 0.23 -12.29
N ALA A 280 -10.13 1.34 -11.66
CA ALA A 280 -10.28 1.52 -10.21
C ALA A 280 -11.75 1.49 -9.78
N VAL A 281 -12.67 2.06 -10.57
CA VAL A 281 -14.13 1.95 -10.35
C VAL A 281 -14.60 0.52 -10.55
N LEU A 282 -14.08 -0.22 -11.53
CA LEU A 282 -14.41 -1.65 -11.69
C LEU A 282 -13.90 -2.48 -10.50
N ALA A 283 -12.71 -2.20 -10.02
CA ALA A 283 -12.17 -2.85 -8.80
C ALA A 283 -13.03 -2.56 -7.56
N TYR A 284 -13.54 -1.32 -7.41
CA TYR A 284 -14.50 -0.96 -6.36
C TYR A 284 -15.73 -1.87 -6.36
N PHE A 285 -16.33 -2.12 -7.54
CA PHE A 285 -17.47 -3.03 -7.67
C PHE A 285 -17.10 -4.49 -7.39
N ASP A 286 -15.98 -4.97 -7.93
CA ASP A 286 -15.55 -6.37 -7.74
C ASP A 286 -15.21 -6.68 -6.28
N LEU A 287 -14.74 -5.70 -5.52
CA LEU A 287 -14.48 -5.78 -4.08
C LEU A 287 -15.76 -5.67 -3.26
N ASP A 288 -16.89 -5.24 -3.84
CA ASP A 288 -18.12 -4.88 -3.12
C ASP A 288 -17.80 -3.91 -1.96
N ALA A 289 -16.99 -2.90 -2.26
CA ALA A 289 -16.59 -1.91 -1.27
C ALA A 289 -17.73 -0.93 -1.01
N THR A 290 -17.98 -0.60 0.26
CA THR A 290 -19.01 0.39 0.61
C THR A 290 -18.54 1.80 0.22
N LYS A 291 -17.25 2.09 0.46
CA LYS A 291 -16.59 3.33 0.06
C LYS A 291 -15.16 3.08 -0.43
N ALA A 292 -14.64 4.00 -1.23
CA ALA A 292 -13.24 3.96 -1.64
C ALA A 292 -12.56 5.32 -1.57
N ILE A 293 -11.24 5.29 -1.35
CA ILE A 293 -10.33 6.44 -1.41
C ILE A 293 -9.33 6.20 -2.54
N GLY A 294 -9.23 7.17 -3.46
CA GLY A 294 -8.22 7.15 -4.51
C GLY A 294 -6.82 7.46 -3.95
N MET A 295 -5.85 6.58 -4.21
CA MET A 295 -4.45 6.73 -3.79
C MET A 295 -3.47 6.63 -4.97
N SER A 296 -2.17 6.62 -4.72
CA SER A 296 -1.09 6.53 -5.72
C SER A 296 -1.03 7.71 -6.70
N TRP A 297 -1.51 8.89 -6.31
CA TRP A 297 -1.51 10.11 -7.11
C TRP A 297 -1.00 11.31 -6.29
N GLY A 298 -0.79 12.44 -6.95
CA GLY A 298 -0.57 13.73 -6.27
C GLY A 298 0.75 13.88 -5.48
N THR A 299 1.68 12.93 -5.53
CA THR A 299 2.88 12.95 -4.69
C THR A 299 4.18 12.88 -5.49
N PHE A 300 4.30 11.91 -6.37
CA PHE A 300 5.46 11.70 -7.26
C PHE A 300 5.05 11.75 -8.72
N ILE A 301 5.97 12.11 -9.61
CA ILE A 301 5.81 11.96 -11.06
C ILE A 301 6.54 10.69 -11.47
N LEU A 302 5.81 9.58 -11.52
CA LEU A 302 6.35 8.26 -11.85
C LEU A 302 6.12 7.89 -13.33
N THR A 303 5.05 8.39 -13.91
CA THR A 303 4.47 8.02 -15.21
C THR A 303 4.19 9.25 -16.08
N ASP A 304 3.48 9.12 -17.20
CA ASP A 304 3.38 10.16 -18.23
C ASP A 304 2.07 10.98 -18.16
N GLU A 305 1.07 10.56 -17.37
CA GLU A 305 -0.15 11.34 -17.18
C GLU A 305 0.13 12.66 -16.45
N PRO A 306 -0.62 13.73 -16.78
CA PRO A 306 -0.57 14.98 -16.03
C PRO A 306 -0.96 14.77 -14.57
N VAL A 307 -0.22 15.36 -13.63
CA VAL A 307 -0.43 15.14 -12.17
C VAL A 307 -1.84 15.50 -11.67
N THR A 308 -2.56 16.34 -12.42
CA THR A 308 -3.95 16.73 -12.10
C THR A 308 -5.00 15.83 -12.76
N GLU A 309 -4.58 14.88 -13.60
CA GLU A 309 -5.50 14.06 -14.39
C GLU A 309 -6.19 12.97 -13.57
N PRO A 310 -5.52 12.21 -12.68
CA PRO A 310 -6.14 11.07 -12.01
C PRO A 310 -7.47 11.38 -11.30
N PRO A 311 -7.60 12.43 -10.46
CA PRO A 311 -8.89 12.77 -9.86
C PRO A 311 -9.96 13.18 -10.87
N LYS A 312 -9.60 13.85 -11.97
CA LYS A 312 -10.55 14.25 -13.03
C LYS A 312 -11.07 13.03 -13.77
N LYS A 313 -10.18 12.07 -14.09
CA LYS A 313 -10.56 10.81 -14.72
C LYS A 313 -11.39 9.92 -13.81
N LEU A 314 -11.12 9.96 -12.51
CA LEU A 314 -12.00 9.32 -11.53
C LEU A 314 -13.41 9.93 -11.58
N ASP A 315 -13.52 11.27 -11.54
CA ASP A 315 -14.82 11.96 -11.65
C ASP A 315 -15.59 11.57 -12.93
N GLU A 316 -14.90 11.48 -14.08
CA GLU A 316 -15.48 11.04 -15.35
C GLU A 316 -15.97 9.59 -15.29
N ALA A 317 -15.19 8.71 -14.64
CA ALA A 317 -15.56 7.31 -14.45
C ALA A 317 -16.76 7.16 -13.50
N LEU A 318 -16.77 7.87 -12.39
CA LEU A 318 -17.91 7.86 -11.44
C LEU A 318 -19.22 8.27 -12.14
N GLN A 319 -19.20 9.32 -12.95
CA GLN A 319 -20.37 9.73 -13.74
C GLN A 319 -20.81 8.65 -14.73
N ARG A 320 -19.88 7.95 -15.37
CA ARG A 320 -20.19 6.88 -16.33
C ARG A 320 -20.89 5.69 -15.68
N TYR A 321 -20.52 5.38 -14.44
CA TYR A 321 -21.05 4.24 -13.69
C TYR A 321 -22.16 4.63 -12.68
N ASP A 322 -22.65 5.87 -12.72
CA ASP A 322 -23.70 6.42 -11.83
C ASP A 322 -23.36 6.29 -10.35
N LEU A 323 -22.07 6.50 -10.02
CA LEU A 323 -21.56 6.51 -8.66
C LEU A 323 -21.44 7.94 -8.11
N SER A 324 -21.72 8.09 -6.82
CA SER A 324 -21.51 9.33 -6.09
C SER A 324 -20.04 9.56 -5.76
N LYS A 325 -19.65 10.85 -5.69
CA LYS A 325 -18.37 11.24 -5.09
C LYS A 325 -18.28 10.98 -3.58
N GLU A 326 -19.37 10.56 -2.94
CA GLU A 326 -19.39 10.11 -1.55
C GLU A 326 -19.03 8.62 -1.44
N ASP A 327 -19.18 7.86 -2.52
CA ASP A 327 -18.88 6.43 -2.58
C ASP A 327 -17.40 6.18 -2.91
N PHE A 328 -16.85 6.95 -3.87
CA PHE A 328 -15.45 6.89 -4.22
C PHE A 328 -14.88 8.30 -4.39
N PHE A 329 -13.95 8.69 -3.54
CA PHE A 329 -13.43 10.05 -3.41
C PHE A 329 -11.91 10.08 -3.27
N VAL A 330 -11.34 11.28 -3.31
CA VAL A 330 -9.95 11.55 -3.02
C VAL A 330 -9.82 12.43 -1.78
N LEU A 331 -8.78 12.22 -1.01
CA LEU A 331 -8.43 13.06 0.13
C LEU A 331 -7.36 14.07 -0.26
N ALA A 332 -7.31 15.20 0.42
CA ALA A 332 -6.15 16.09 0.40
C ALA A 332 -5.01 15.51 1.27
N HIS A 333 -3.75 15.84 0.95
CA HIS A 333 -2.61 15.46 1.79
C HIS A 333 -2.82 15.98 3.23
N GLY A 334 -2.75 15.08 4.20
CA GLY A 334 -3.01 15.37 5.62
C GLY A 334 -4.48 15.29 6.03
N GLU A 335 -5.41 15.09 5.11
CA GLU A 335 -6.82 14.95 5.46
C GLU A 335 -7.08 13.65 6.22
N THR A 336 -7.85 13.80 7.32
CA THR A 336 -8.31 12.69 8.14
C THR A 336 -9.79 12.43 7.85
N TYR A 337 -10.09 11.24 7.36
CA TYR A 337 -11.43 10.73 7.13
C TYR A 337 -11.89 9.89 8.32
N LEU A 338 -13.13 10.07 8.74
CA LEU A 338 -13.79 9.29 9.79
C LEU A 338 -14.65 8.23 9.10
N ILE A 339 -14.47 6.98 9.49
CA ILE A 339 -15.32 5.86 9.03
C ILE A 339 -16.47 5.73 10.03
N ASP A 340 -17.69 6.01 9.55
CA ASP A 340 -18.93 5.93 10.32
C ASP A 340 -19.45 4.49 10.42
#